data_32be63f193f8e17a540a827b94964239
#
_entry.id   32be63f193f8e17a540a827b94964239
#
_cell.length_a   1.000
_cell.length_b   1.000
_cell.length_c   1.000
_cell.angle_alpha   90.00
_cell.angle_beta   90.00
_cell.angle_gamma   90.00
#
_symmetry.space_group_name_H-M   'P 1'
#
loop_
_entity.id
_entity.type
_entity.pdbx_description
1 polymer ?
#
loop_
_entity_poly.entity_id
_entity_poly.type
_entity_poly.pdbx_seq_one_letter_code
_entity_poly.pdbx_strand_id
1 'polypeptide(L)'
;IYEGLSSLPSVAQEKWFAFDHYYSDHSFDEALKIVFSHSPARLLDVGGNTGRWALRCVDYNDDVHVTIMDLPQQIGMMKQQIGDKDGAARIDGYEIDLLNPDAPFPQGFDAIWMSQFLDCFSEAEITSIVQRAAASMDEHARLFIMETLWDRQANDVAAYCLTQISLYFTVMANGNSKMYHSDDLIRCIEAGGLTVETIHDGLKSGHSILICRKA
;
A
#
# COMPACT_ATOMS: atom_id res chain seq x y z
N ILE A 1 6.01 -12.16 11.45
CA ILE A 1 6.10 -11.02 12.41
C ILE A 1 4.77 -10.27 12.51
N TYR A 2 4.03 -10.10 11.41
CA TYR A 2 2.76 -9.37 11.42
C TYR A 2 1.72 -9.98 12.36
N GLU A 3 1.59 -11.30 12.39
CA GLU A 3 0.73 -12.01 13.38
C GLU A 3 1.22 -11.83 14.83
N GLY A 4 2.53 -11.68 15.02
CA GLY A 4 3.16 -11.52 16.32
C GLY A 4 3.35 -10.07 16.78
N LEU A 5 3.09 -9.08 15.93
CA LEU A 5 3.32 -7.67 16.25
C LEU A 5 2.59 -7.23 17.52
N SER A 6 1.35 -7.68 17.70
CA SER A 6 0.55 -7.37 18.90
C SER A 6 1.11 -7.97 20.20
N SER A 7 1.92 -9.01 20.09
CA SER A 7 2.56 -9.68 21.25
C SER A 7 3.94 -9.12 21.60
N LEU A 8 4.49 -8.24 20.75
CA LEU A 8 5.75 -7.58 21.04
C LEU A 8 5.61 -6.56 22.19
N PRO A 9 6.68 -6.31 22.96
CA PRO A 9 6.72 -5.20 23.91
C PRO A 9 6.38 -3.87 23.21
N SER A 10 5.65 -2.99 23.88
CA SER A 10 5.17 -1.71 23.31
C SER A 10 6.30 -0.87 22.68
N VAL A 11 7.48 -0.84 23.31
CA VAL A 11 8.66 -0.14 22.76
C VAL A 11 9.12 -0.77 21.43
N ALA A 12 9.04 -2.08 21.28
CA ALA A 12 9.41 -2.75 20.03
C ALA A 12 8.38 -2.45 18.93
N GLN A 13 7.07 -2.45 19.26
CA GLN A 13 6.02 -2.05 18.33
C GLN A 13 6.20 -0.61 17.87
N GLU A 14 6.42 0.34 18.80
CA GLU A 14 6.67 1.74 18.47
C GLU A 14 7.84 1.92 17.50
N LYS A 15 8.96 1.23 17.75
CA LYS A 15 10.14 1.32 16.89
C LYS A 15 9.92 0.67 15.53
N TRP A 16 9.17 -0.41 15.47
CA TRP A 16 8.78 -1.06 14.23
C TRP A 16 7.95 -0.12 13.35
N PHE A 17 6.87 0.46 13.89
CA PHE A 17 6.06 1.42 13.14
C PHE A 17 6.84 2.68 12.72
N ALA A 18 7.74 3.17 13.59
CA ALA A 18 8.57 4.31 13.23
C ALA A 18 9.52 4.01 12.07
N PHE A 19 10.02 2.77 11.97
CA PHE A 19 10.88 2.33 10.87
C PHE A 19 10.08 2.17 9.57
N ASP A 20 8.92 1.52 9.63
CA ASP A 20 8.01 1.33 8.50
C ASP A 20 7.60 2.68 7.89
N HIS A 21 7.15 3.60 8.72
CA HIS A 21 6.79 4.95 8.29
C HIS A 21 7.97 5.78 7.76
N TYR A 22 9.19 5.56 8.25
CA TYR A 22 10.36 6.27 7.76
C TYR A 22 10.56 6.07 6.25
N TYR A 23 10.32 4.88 5.76
CA TYR A 23 10.46 4.58 4.34
C TYR A 23 9.41 5.26 3.48
N SER A 24 8.14 5.17 3.83
CA SER A 24 7.03 5.67 3.00
C SER A 24 6.85 7.18 3.05
N ASP A 25 6.92 7.78 4.25
CA ASP A 25 6.57 9.19 4.48
C ASP A 25 7.33 10.18 3.61
N HIS A 26 8.60 9.88 3.30
CA HIS A 26 9.44 10.76 2.48
C HIS A 26 8.98 10.87 1.02
N SER A 27 8.22 9.89 0.54
CA SER A 27 7.69 9.86 -0.84
C SER A 27 6.28 10.45 -0.95
N PHE A 28 5.60 10.74 0.17
CA PHE A 28 4.21 11.18 0.15
C PHE A 28 3.97 12.48 -0.63
N ASP A 29 4.85 13.46 -0.54
CA ASP A 29 4.69 14.73 -1.28
C ASP A 29 4.69 14.55 -2.81
N GLU A 30 5.44 13.58 -3.31
CA GLU A 30 5.49 13.23 -4.72
C GLU A 30 4.30 12.34 -5.09
N ALA A 31 3.99 11.36 -4.25
CA ALA A 31 2.87 10.45 -4.43
C ALA A 31 1.52 11.18 -4.46
N LEU A 32 1.30 12.17 -3.57
CA LEU A 32 0.10 13.00 -3.57
C LEU A 32 -0.13 13.68 -4.92
N LYS A 33 0.91 14.26 -5.52
CA LYS A 33 0.81 14.90 -6.84
C LYS A 33 0.40 13.93 -7.93
N ILE A 34 0.93 12.69 -7.88
CA ILE A 34 0.62 11.64 -8.85
C ILE A 34 -0.82 11.17 -8.66
N VAL A 35 -1.23 10.79 -7.45
CA VAL A 35 -2.56 10.28 -7.16
C VAL A 35 -3.62 11.35 -7.44
N PHE A 36 -3.42 12.57 -6.96
CA PHE A 36 -4.39 13.65 -7.12
C PHE A 36 -4.40 14.30 -8.50
N SER A 37 -3.45 13.95 -9.40
CA SER A 37 -3.60 14.30 -10.81
C SER A 37 -4.80 13.62 -11.48
N HIS A 38 -5.33 12.55 -10.87
CA HIS A 38 -6.57 11.86 -11.26
C HIS A 38 -7.82 12.36 -10.51
N SER A 39 -7.67 13.35 -9.61
CA SER A 39 -8.77 14.00 -8.88
C SER A 39 -9.72 13.05 -8.16
N PRO A 40 -9.23 12.07 -7.36
CA PRO A 40 -10.12 11.14 -6.67
C PRO A 40 -10.93 11.87 -5.58
N ALA A 41 -12.24 11.63 -5.55
CA ALA A 41 -13.13 12.05 -4.47
C ALA A 41 -13.23 10.98 -3.38
N ARG A 42 -13.10 9.70 -3.75
CA ARG A 42 -13.14 8.55 -2.83
C ARG A 42 -11.93 7.66 -3.04
N LEU A 43 -11.07 7.59 -2.03
CA LEU A 43 -9.83 6.81 -2.05
C LEU A 43 -9.91 5.65 -1.06
N LEU A 44 -9.55 4.43 -1.52
CA LEU A 44 -9.37 3.25 -0.68
C LEU A 44 -7.88 3.06 -0.40
N ASP A 45 -7.47 3.15 0.87
CA ASP A 45 -6.10 2.97 1.35
C ASP A 45 -5.96 1.54 1.90
N VAL A 46 -5.35 0.66 1.12
CA VAL A 46 -5.22 -0.77 1.44
C VAL A 46 -3.95 -1.02 2.23
N GLY A 47 -4.08 -1.58 3.42
CA GLY A 47 -2.97 -1.72 4.35
C GLY A 47 -2.54 -0.38 4.94
N GLY A 48 -3.48 0.56 5.11
CA GLY A 48 -3.20 1.94 5.53
C GLY A 48 -2.68 2.11 6.96
N ASN A 49 -2.56 1.01 7.71
CA ASN A 49 -1.92 0.93 9.02
C ASN A 49 -2.44 1.99 9.99
N THR A 50 -1.59 2.92 10.43
CA THR A 50 -1.95 3.97 11.41
C THR A 50 -2.65 5.18 10.78
N GLY A 51 -2.90 5.20 9.46
CA GLY A 51 -3.62 6.24 8.75
C GLY A 51 -2.80 7.48 8.38
N ARG A 52 -1.47 7.39 8.36
CA ARG A 52 -0.60 8.53 8.04
C ARG A 52 -0.79 9.02 6.61
N TRP A 53 -0.89 8.11 5.64
CA TRP A 53 -1.20 8.47 4.27
C TRP A 53 -2.58 9.12 4.14
N ALA A 54 -3.60 8.51 4.76
CA ALA A 54 -4.95 9.05 4.75
C ALA A 54 -5.03 10.48 5.29
N LEU A 55 -4.34 10.77 6.42
CA LEU A 55 -4.23 12.13 6.96
C LEU A 55 -3.58 13.10 5.97
N ARG A 56 -2.53 12.66 5.26
CA ARG A 56 -1.88 13.49 4.24
C ARG A 56 -2.80 13.75 3.03
N CYS A 57 -3.62 12.78 2.64
CA CYS A 57 -4.59 12.94 1.57
C CYS A 57 -5.66 14.00 1.92
N VAL A 58 -6.25 13.90 3.12
CA VAL A 58 -7.30 14.85 3.55
C VAL A 58 -6.77 16.25 3.87
N ASP A 59 -5.48 16.37 4.22
CA ASP A 59 -4.79 17.66 4.35
C ASP A 59 -4.46 18.27 2.98
N TYR A 60 -4.17 17.43 1.98
CA TYR A 60 -3.83 17.86 0.63
C TYR A 60 -5.04 18.29 -0.20
N ASN A 61 -6.20 17.68 0.03
CA ASN A 61 -7.44 17.94 -0.73
C ASN A 61 -8.66 17.93 0.20
N ASP A 62 -9.44 19.01 0.20
CA ASP A 62 -10.57 19.20 1.11
C ASP A 62 -11.80 18.35 0.72
N ASP A 63 -11.88 17.86 -0.51
CA ASP A 63 -13.02 17.13 -1.04
C ASP A 63 -12.87 15.60 -0.96
N VAL A 64 -11.64 15.10 -0.71
CA VAL A 64 -11.38 13.66 -0.68
C VAL A 64 -11.88 13.01 0.60
N HIS A 65 -12.52 11.86 0.46
CA HIS A 65 -12.82 10.91 1.52
C HIS A 65 -11.93 9.67 1.39
N VAL A 66 -11.30 9.25 2.46
CA VAL A 66 -10.39 8.09 2.48
C VAL A 66 -10.99 6.99 3.35
N THR A 67 -11.06 5.77 2.82
CA THR A 67 -11.37 4.59 3.61
C THR A 67 -10.11 3.75 3.76
N ILE A 68 -9.66 3.54 4.98
CA ILE A 68 -8.54 2.65 5.29
C ILE A 68 -9.05 1.23 5.42
N MET A 69 -8.50 0.32 4.63
CA MET A 69 -8.86 -1.09 4.62
C MET A 69 -7.70 -1.92 5.20
N ASP A 70 -7.91 -2.51 6.37
CA ASP A 70 -6.86 -3.24 7.09
C ASP A 70 -7.48 -4.26 8.06
N LEU A 71 -6.63 -5.04 8.74
CA LEU A 71 -7.03 -5.95 9.80
C LEU A 71 -7.77 -5.21 10.94
N PRO A 72 -8.73 -5.85 11.63
CA PRO A 72 -9.51 -5.21 12.70
C PRO A 72 -8.67 -4.51 13.76
N GLN A 73 -7.53 -5.12 14.14
CA GLN A 73 -6.62 -4.55 15.11
C GLN A 73 -5.97 -3.24 14.59
N GLN A 74 -5.55 -3.22 13.32
CA GLN A 74 -4.96 -2.02 12.69
C GLN A 74 -5.99 -0.91 12.57
N ILE A 75 -7.23 -1.22 12.21
CA ILE A 75 -8.34 -0.25 12.21
C ILE A 75 -8.58 0.32 13.61
N GLY A 76 -8.49 -0.50 14.66
CA GLY A 76 -8.57 -0.03 16.05
C GLY A 76 -7.44 0.94 16.41
N MET A 77 -6.21 0.65 16.00
CA MET A 77 -5.05 1.53 16.21
C MET A 77 -5.16 2.82 15.40
N MET A 78 -5.57 2.73 14.14
CA MET A 78 -5.81 3.87 13.26
C MET A 78 -6.78 4.85 13.90
N LYS A 79 -7.95 4.39 14.38
CA LYS A 79 -8.95 5.23 15.05
C LYS A 79 -8.38 5.99 16.26
N GLN A 80 -7.49 5.34 17.03
CA GLN A 80 -6.81 5.99 18.15
C GLN A 80 -5.77 7.02 17.70
N GLN A 81 -5.03 6.73 16.62
CA GLN A 81 -3.97 7.60 16.09
C GLN A 81 -4.53 8.83 15.35
N ILE A 82 -5.61 8.65 14.60
CA ILE A 82 -6.30 9.73 13.89
C ILE A 82 -7.04 10.62 14.91
N GLY A 83 -7.81 10.02 15.81
CA GLY A 83 -8.50 10.72 16.89
C GLY A 83 -9.25 11.95 16.40
N ASP A 84 -8.97 13.09 17.02
CA ASP A 84 -9.60 14.39 16.71
C ASP A 84 -8.73 15.26 15.79
N LYS A 85 -7.82 14.68 15.03
CA LYS A 85 -6.98 15.44 14.09
C LYS A 85 -7.84 16.08 13.00
N ASP A 86 -7.35 17.20 12.47
CA ASP A 86 -7.99 17.88 11.34
C ASP A 86 -8.17 16.90 10.17
N GLY A 87 -9.35 16.92 9.57
CA GLY A 87 -9.72 15.99 8.49
C GLY A 87 -10.15 14.59 8.92
N ALA A 88 -10.06 14.23 10.20
CA ALA A 88 -10.44 12.89 10.72
C ALA A 88 -11.88 12.47 10.32
N ALA A 89 -12.81 13.42 10.24
CA ALA A 89 -14.18 13.18 9.85
C ALA A 89 -14.36 12.70 8.38
N ARG A 90 -13.29 12.76 7.57
CA ARG A 90 -13.24 12.28 6.19
C ARG A 90 -12.44 10.99 6.03
N ILE A 91 -12.11 10.33 7.15
CA ILE A 91 -11.35 9.07 7.17
C ILE A 91 -12.17 8.00 7.86
N ASP A 92 -12.49 6.94 7.12
CA ASP A 92 -13.23 5.78 7.62
C ASP A 92 -12.32 4.55 7.71
N GLY A 93 -12.75 3.53 8.46
CA GLY A 93 -12.09 2.25 8.55
C GLY A 93 -12.96 1.11 8.01
N TYR A 94 -12.39 0.21 7.24
CA TYR A 94 -13.00 -1.02 6.75
C TYR A 94 -12.16 -2.23 7.17
N GLU A 95 -12.74 -3.10 8.00
CA GLU A 95 -12.06 -4.27 8.55
C GLU A 95 -12.11 -5.44 7.56
N ILE A 96 -10.94 -6.01 7.23
CA ILE A 96 -10.82 -7.15 6.32
C ILE A 96 -9.57 -7.97 6.66
N ASP A 97 -9.64 -9.27 6.41
CA ASP A 97 -8.47 -10.13 6.25
C ASP A 97 -8.23 -10.37 4.75
N LEU A 98 -7.19 -9.77 4.22
CA LEU A 98 -6.85 -9.88 2.79
C LEU A 98 -6.27 -11.23 2.38
N LEU A 99 -5.86 -12.07 3.33
CA LEU A 99 -5.49 -13.47 3.08
C LEU A 99 -6.72 -14.37 2.89
N ASN A 100 -7.92 -13.90 3.27
CA ASN A 100 -9.16 -14.57 2.92
C ASN A 100 -9.53 -14.27 1.45
N PRO A 101 -9.39 -15.23 0.51
CA PRO A 101 -9.64 -14.99 -0.91
C PRO A 101 -11.12 -14.71 -1.23
N ASP A 102 -12.03 -15.06 -0.34
CA ASP A 102 -13.47 -14.86 -0.53
C ASP A 102 -13.94 -13.49 -0.01
N ALA A 103 -13.09 -12.72 0.69
CA ALA A 103 -13.45 -11.42 1.22
C ALA A 103 -13.43 -10.36 0.08
N PRO A 104 -14.59 -9.77 -0.30
CA PRO A 104 -14.65 -8.80 -1.39
C PRO A 104 -14.09 -7.43 -0.97
N PHE A 105 -13.51 -6.73 -1.94
CA PHE A 105 -13.21 -5.30 -1.75
C PHE A 105 -14.50 -4.48 -1.78
N PRO A 106 -14.59 -3.41 -1.00
CA PRO A 106 -15.70 -2.48 -1.08
C PRO A 106 -15.66 -1.72 -2.42
N GLN A 107 -16.84 -1.32 -2.92
CA GLN A 107 -17.01 -0.68 -4.23
C GLN A 107 -17.18 0.84 -4.13
N GLY A 108 -17.04 1.51 -5.27
CA GLY A 108 -17.35 2.93 -5.42
C GLY A 108 -16.19 3.85 -5.02
N PHE A 109 -14.96 3.43 -5.27
CA PHE A 109 -13.75 4.23 -5.09
C PHE A 109 -13.17 4.62 -6.45
N ASP A 110 -12.74 5.88 -6.55
CA ASP A 110 -12.09 6.43 -7.74
C ASP A 110 -10.61 6.04 -7.80
N ALA A 111 -10.01 5.88 -6.62
CA ALA A 111 -8.63 5.46 -6.46
C ALA A 111 -8.52 4.37 -5.39
N ILE A 112 -7.68 3.37 -5.67
CA ILE A 112 -7.21 2.38 -4.70
C ILE A 112 -5.70 2.61 -4.55
N TRP A 113 -5.23 2.70 -3.32
CA TRP A 113 -3.82 2.91 -2.99
C TRP A 113 -3.27 1.71 -2.22
N MET A 114 -2.12 1.20 -2.67
CA MET A 114 -1.34 0.16 -1.99
C MET A 114 0.11 0.64 -1.92
N SER A 115 0.67 0.76 -0.73
CA SER A 115 2.02 1.27 -0.53
C SER A 115 2.82 0.40 0.42
N GLN A 116 3.96 -0.08 -0.03
CA GLN A 116 4.81 -1.01 0.72
C GLN A 116 3.98 -2.12 1.36
N PHE A 117 3.13 -2.70 0.54
CA PHE A 117 2.10 -3.63 0.93
C PHE A 117 2.22 -4.96 0.21
N LEU A 118 2.39 -4.93 -1.12
CA LEU A 118 2.44 -6.15 -1.93
C LEU A 118 3.73 -6.94 -1.73
N ASP A 119 4.81 -6.30 -1.34
CA ASP A 119 6.07 -6.97 -0.97
C ASP A 119 5.92 -7.90 0.26
N CYS A 120 4.84 -7.77 1.02
CA CYS A 120 4.50 -8.65 2.14
C CYS A 120 3.84 -9.98 1.72
N PHE A 121 3.53 -10.20 0.43
CA PHE A 121 2.75 -11.33 -0.06
C PHE A 121 3.49 -12.13 -1.12
N SER A 122 3.11 -13.40 -1.28
CA SER A 122 3.55 -14.24 -2.40
C SER A 122 2.88 -13.81 -3.72
N GLU A 123 3.46 -14.21 -4.86
CA GLU A 123 2.89 -13.91 -6.18
C GLU A 123 1.43 -14.38 -6.33
N ALA A 124 1.08 -15.54 -5.74
CA ALA A 124 -0.29 -16.04 -5.76
C ALA A 124 -1.25 -15.18 -4.94
N GLU A 125 -0.82 -14.74 -3.76
CA GLU A 125 -1.59 -13.85 -2.88
C GLU A 125 -1.75 -12.47 -3.52
N ILE A 126 -0.67 -11.89 -4.10
CA ILE A 126 -0.72 -10.64 -4.87
C ILE A 126 -1.75 -10.73 -5.99
N THR A 127 -1.70 -11.79 -6.79
CA THR A 127 -2.66 -12.01 -7.89
C THR A 127 -4.10 -12.06 -7.36
N SER A 128 -4.35 -12.77 -6.27
CA SER A 128 -5.68 -12.83 -5.62
C SER A 128 -6.15 -11.46 -5.11
N ILE A 129 -5.28 -10.70 -4.45
CA ILE A 129 -5.58 -9.36 -3.93
C ILE A 129 -5.92 -8.42 -5.10
N VAL A 130 -5.08 -8.40 -6.14
CA VAL A 130 -5.28 -7.56 -7.32
C VAL A 130 -6.55 -7.93 -8.08
N GLN A 131 -6.87 -9.22 -8.20
CA GLN A 131 -8.11 -9.68 -8.84
C GLN A 131 -9.36 -9.16 -8.12
N ARG A 132 -9.35 -9.18 -6.78
CA ARG A 132 -10.47 -8.64 -5.97
C ARG A 132 -10.54 -7.12 -6.04
N ALA A 133 -9.39 -6.43 -6.05
CA ALA A 133 -9.34 -5.01 -6.29
C ALA A 133 -9.92 -4.65 -7.68
N ALA A 134 -9.48 -5.34 -8.74
CA ALA A 134 -10.00 -5.16 -10.09
C ALA A 134 -11.52 -5.39 -10.18
N ALA A 135 -12.04 -6.40 -9.47
CA ALA A 135 -13.48 -6.67 -9.43
C ALA A 135 -14.29 -5.55 -8.77
N SER A 136 -13.68 -4.79 -7.84
CA SER A 136 -14.33 -3.66 -7.17
C SER A 136 -14.24 -2.32 -7.92
N MET A 137 -13.31 -2.19 -8.86
CA MET A 137 -13.08 -0.99 -9.67
C MET A 137 -14.14 -0.83 -10.76
N ASP A 138 -14.47 0.41 -11.11
CA ASP A 138 -15.11 0.74 -12.38
C ASP A 138 -14.05 1.06 -13.47
N GLU A 139 -14.50 1.44 -14.68
CA GLU A 139 -13.59 1.72 -15.80
C GLU A 139 -12.75 3.01 -15.63
N HIS A 140 -13.19 3.92 -14.76
CA HIS A 140 -12.52 5.19 -14.50
C HIS A 140 -11.57 5.12 -13.32
N ALA A 141 -11.78 4.16 -12.42
CA ALA A 141 -10.97 3.96 -11.23
C ALA A 141 -9.52 3.57 -11.58
N ARG A 142 -8.58 3.94 -10.72
CA ARG A 142 -7.18 3.57 -10.83
C ARG A 142 -6.68 2.92 -9.56
N LEU A 143 -5.86 1.89 -9.73
CA LEU A 143 -5.06 1.34 -8.65
C LEU A 143 -3.64 1.93 -8.74
N PHE A 144 -3.20 2.54 -7.66
CA PHE A 144 -1.84 3.06 -7.49
C PHE A 144 -1.06 2.13 -6.56
N ILE A 145 0.05 1.60 -7.03
CA ILE A 145 0.92 0.71 -6.25
C ILE A 145 2.27 1.41 -6.07
N MET A 146 2.63 1.74 -4.84
CA MET A 146 3.94 2.30 -4.51
C MET A 146 4.80 1.25 -3.82
N GLU A 147 5.85 0.81 -4.49
CA GLU A 147 6.79 -0.21 -4.01
C GLU A 147 8.24 0.17 -4.29
N THR A 148 9.16 -0.43 -3.54
CA THR A 148 10.58 -0.40 -3.84
C THR A 148 10.94 -1.60 -4.71
N LEU A 149 11.12 -1.38 -6.02
CA LEU A 149 11.46 -2.42 -6.98
C LEU A 149 12.98 -2.45 -7.17
N TRP A 150 13.61 -3.60 -6.97
CA TRP A 150 15.08 -3.64 -6.93
C TRP A 150 15.75 -3.39 -8.29
N ASP A 151 15.08 -3.68 -9.39
CA ASP A 151 15.55 -3.42 -10.76
C ASP A 151 15.37 -1.96 -11.22
N ARG A 152 14.60 -1.16 -10.46
CA ARG A 152 14.28 0.24 -10.77
C ARG A 152 15.01 1.24 -9.87
N GLN A 153 16.11 0.80 -9.29
CA GLN A 153 16.91 1.65 -8.41
C GLN A 153 17.89 2.52 -9.20
N ALA A 154 18.28 3.64 -8.61
CA ALA A 154 19.18 4.62 -9.25
C ALA A 154 20.60 4.06 -9.53
N ASN A 155 21.01 2.99 -8.85
CA ASN A 155 22.30 2.36 -9.00
C ASN A 155 22.33 0.92 -8.47
N ASP A 156 23.36 0.15 -8.85
CA ASP A 156 23.52 -1.25 -8.49
C ASP A 156 23.65 -1.51 -6.98
N VAL A 157 24.19 -0.54 -6.24
CA VAL A 157 24.34 -0.68 -4.77
C VAL A 157 22.97 -0.64 -4.11
N ALA A 158 22.09 0.28 -4.52
CA ALA A 158 20.72 0.36 -4.01
C ALA A 158 19.93 -0.91 -4.40
N ALA A 159 20.05 -1.39 -5.64
CA ALA A 159 19.45 -2.63 -6.10
C ALA A 159 19.92 -3.83 -5.24
N TYR A 160 21.24 -3.94 -5.01
CA TYR A 160 21.79 -4.97 -4.16
C TYR A 160 21.28 -4.91 -2.72
N CYS A 161 21.23 -3.71 -2.13
CA CYS A 161 20.67 -3.54 -0.78
C CYS A 161 19.23 -4.03 -0.68
N LEU A 162 18.37 -3.70 -1.65
CA LEU A 162 16.99 -4.16 -1.68
C LEU A 162 16.89 -5.69 -1.82
N THR A 163 17.70 -6.30 -2.67
CA THR A 163 17.71 -7.78 -2.78
C THR A 163 18.09 -8.44 -1.47
N GLN A 164 18.98 -7.84 -0.67
CA GLN A 164 19.34 -8.36 0.66
C GLN A 164 18.21 -8.22 1.69
N ILE A 165 17.37 -7.17 1.57
CA ILE A 165 16.19 -7.00 2.42
C ILE A 165 15.17 -8.14 2.21
N SER A 166 15.15 -8.78 1.04
CA SER A 166 14.33 -9.98 0.80
C SER A 166 14.56 -11.08 1.82
N LEU A 167 15.77 -11.21 2.38
CA LEU A 167 16.07 -12.17 3.45
C LEU A 167 15.25 -11.90 4.72
N TYR A 168 15.01 -10.61 5.04
CA TYR A 168 14.18 -10.22 6.15
C TYR A 168 12.74 -10.73 5.95
N PHE A 169 12.14 -10.49 4.80
CA PHE A 169 10.80 -10.95 4.50
C PHE A 169 10.68 -12.47 4.55
N THR A 170 11.64 -13.17 3.96
CA THR A 170 11.66 -14.65 3.96
C THR A 170 11.85 -15.24 5.35
N VAL A 171 12.71 -14.65 6.19
CA VAL A 171 13.12 -15.27 7.47
C VAL A 171 12.29 -14.74 8.65
N MET A 172 11.97 -13.46 8.66
CA MET A 172 11.39 -12.76 9.82
C MET A 172 9.92 -12.40 9.65
N ALA A 173 9.46 -12.16 8.40
CA ALA A 173 8.07 -11.76 8.14
C ALA A 173 7.15 -12.99 8.04
N ASN A 174 6.96 -13.55 6.86
CA ASN A 174 5.99 -14.63 6.63
C ASN A 174 6.54 -15.84 5.85
N GLY A 175 7.79 -15.76 5.36
CA GLY A 175 8.46 -16.87 4.68
C GLY A 175 8.16 -17.00 3.19
N ASN A 176 7.27 -16.22 2.61
CA ASN A 176 6.84 -16.35 1.21
C ASN A 176 6.84 -15.04 0.40
N SER A 177 7.25 -13.95 1.00
CA SER A 177 7.34 -12.62 0.38
C SER A 177 8.79 -12.20 0.10
N LYS A 178 8.97 -11.19 -0.74
CA LYS A 178 10.29 -10.71 -1.17
C LYS A 178 10.21 -9.27 -1.68
N MET A 179 11.36 -8.60 -1.81
CA MET A 179 11.46 -7.43 -2.69
C MET A 179 11.35 -7.88 -4.14
N TYR A 180 10.38 -7.32 -4.87
CA TYR A 180 10.03 -7.77 -6.21
C TYR A 180 10.88 -7.10 -7.30
N HIS A 181 11.13 -7.83 -8.38
CA HIS A 181 11.44 -7.29 -9.69
C HIS A 181 10.17 -6.69 -10.30
N SER A 182 10.30 -5.59 -11.04
CA SER A 182 9.13 -4.95 -11.66
C SER A 182 8.35 -5.90 -12.58
N ASP A 183 9.03 -6.72 -13.39
CA ASP A 183 8.37 -7.67 -14.29
C ASP A 183 7.57 -8.74 -13.52
N ASP A 184 8.06 -9.19 -12.35
CA ASP A 184 7.33 -10.18 -11.53
C ASP A 184 6.05 -9.57 -10.97
N LEU A 185 6.14 -8.34 -10.44
CA LEU A 185 4.97 -7.63 -9.92
C LEU A 185 3.96 -7.29 -11.04
N ILE A 186 4.43 -6.80 -12.19
CA ILE A 186 3.58 -6.51 -13.36
C ILE A 186 2.85 -7.77 -13.81
N ARG A 187 3.53 -8.91 -13.88
CA ARG A 187 2.92 -10.19 -14.23
C ARG A 187 1.79 -10.59 -13.27
N CYS A 188 1.96 -10.36 -11.97
CA CYS A 188 0.90 -10.59 -10.97
C CYS A 188 -0.28 -9.63 -11.16
N ILE A 189 -0.01 -8.36 -11.46
CA ILE A 189 -1.03 -7.33 -11.73
C ILE A 189 -1.86 -7.71 -12.96
N GLU A 190 -1.21 -8.09 -14.06
CA GLU A 190 -1.87 -8.51 -15.30
C GLU A 190 -2.69 -9.80 -15.11
N ALA A 191 -2.15 -10.79 -14.39
CA ALA A 191 -2.87 -12.00 -14.02
C ALA A 191 -4.10 -11.72 -13.15
N GLY A 192 -4.08 -10.63 -12.37
CA GLY A 192 -5.21 -10.11 -11.59
C GLY A 192 -6.25 -9.33 -12.40
N GLY A 193 -6.06 -9.14 -13.73
CA GLY A 193 -7.02 -8.47 -14.62
C GLY A 193 -6.85 -6.96 -14.72
N LEU A 194 -5.69 -6.44 -14.37
CA LEU A 194 -5.34 -5.03 -14.55
C LEU A 194 -4.23 -4.87 -15.60
N THR A 195 -4.10 -3.66 -16.14
CA THR A 195 -3.00 -3.26 -17.02
C THR A 195 -2.27 -2.08 -16.40
N VAL A 196 -0.94 -2.12 -16.39
CA VAL A 196 -0.11 -0.99 -15.98
C VAL A 196 -0.12 0.07 -17.08
N GLU A 197 -0.63 1.27 -16.79
CA GLU A 197 -0.67 2.40 -17.73
C GLU A 197 0.64 3.19 -17.71
N THR A 198 1.19 3.43 -16.51
CA THR A 198 2.34 4.30 -16.32
C THR A 198 3.13 3.84 -15.10
N ILE A 199 4.44 4.01 -15.15
CA ILE A 199 5.34 3.80 -14.01
C ILE A 199 6.11 5.11 -13.78
N HIS A 200 6.01 5.62 -12.57
CA HIS A 200 6.80 6.76 -12.10
C HIS A 200 7.93 6.22 -11.22
N ASP A 201 9.17 6.34 -11.70
CA ASP A 201 10.36 5.89 -10.99
C ASP A 201 11.06 7.05 -10.27
N GLY A 202 11.96 6.70 -9.36
CA GLY A 202 12.90 7.64 -8.76
C GLY A 202 12.29 8.55 -7.71
N LEU A 203 11.15 8.16 -7.09
CA LEU A 203 10.65 8.86 -5.92
C LEU A 203 11.67 8.73 -4.77
N LYS A 204 11.53 9.61 -3.78
CA LYS A 204 12.37 9.54 -2.58
C LYS A 204 12.37 8.12 -1.99
N SER A 205 13.49 7.75 -1.38
CA SER A 205 13.73 6.41 -0.83
C SER A 205 13.66 5.26 -1.87
N GLY A 206 13.78 5.57 -3.18
CA GLY A 206 13.85 4.58 -4.26
C GLY A 206 12.52 3.94 -4.62
N HIS A 207 11.40 4.57 -4.28
CA HIS A 207 10.09 4.06 -4.64
C HIS A 207 9.76 4.30 -6.13
N SER A 208 8.91 3.40 -6.64
CA SER A 208 8.21 3.56 -7.92
C SER A 208 6.71 3.50 -7.67
N ILE A 209 5.92 4.27 -8.44
CA ILE A 209 4.46 4.16 -8.45
C ILE A 209 4.01 3.59 -9.78
N LEU A 210 3.32 2.47 -9.74
CA LEU A 210 2.63 1.87 -10.87
C LEU A 210 1.17 2.34 -10.86
N ILE A 211 0.70 2.93 -11.95
CA ILE A 211 -0.70 3.31 -12.15
C ILE A 211 -1.36 2.23 -13.01
N CYS A 212 -2.40 1.60 -12.48
CA CYS A 212 -3.06 0.48 -13.11
C CYS A 212 -4.55 0.77 -13.35
N ARG A 213 -5.09 0.25 -14.47
CA ARG A 213 -6.51 0.29 -14.81
C ARG A 213 -7.04 -1.10 -15.12
N LYS A 214 -8.34 -1.25 -15.22
CA LYS A 214 -8.94 -2.45 -15.77
C LYS A 214 -8.41 -2.75 -17.19
N ALA A 215 -8.14 -4.01 -17.44
CA ALA A 215 -7.68 -4.50 -18.74
C ALA A 215 -8.80 -4.41 -19.80
#